data_f270e332f679bb4f722a327fe2c35917
#
_entry.id   f270e332f679bb4f722a327fe2c35917
#
_cell.length_a   1.000
_cell.length_b   1.000
_cell.length_c   1.000
_cell.angle_alpha   90.00
_cell.angle_beta   90.00
_cell.angle_gamma   90.00
#
_symmetry.space_group_name_H-M   'P 1'
#
loop_
_entity.id
_entity.type
_entity.pdbx_description
1 polymer ?
#
loop_
_entity_poly.entity_id
_entity_poly.type
_entity_poly.pdbx_seq_one_letter_code
_entity_poly.pdbx_strand_id
1 'polypeptide(L)'
;DEHRRREDAAVAAGIDRQDRNDHFQQQDRDKDDDQNRARAVESLQKARVEHAVGKAADVAHAMKQWALERGATHYTHWFQPMTGSTAEKHDSFLDPKGMEPIMSFSGKNLIVSEPDASSFPSGGLRCTFEARGYTAWDPTSPAFIKRHGNGATLCIPTAYCSYTGDALDKKTPLLRSRQALGNAVKKLMKSFGLPDEHVTITLGPEQEYFLIDKNFYLNRPDLVQTGRTLFGAPPAKHQQLEDHYFGSIKPRILNFMSDVEQELWRLGIPAKTRHNEVAPNQFELAPIFEECNLAVDHNMLIMSLMRKVARNHGFRLLLHEKPFK
;
A
#
# COMPACT_ATOMS: atom_id res chain seq x y z
N ASP A 1 29.76 39.76 -8.64
CA ASP A 1 30.68 39.86 -9.77
C ASP A 1 31.00 38.52 -10.39
N GLU A 2 29.90 37.86 -10.71
CA GLU A 2 29.92 36.50 -11.32
C GLU A 2 30.38 36.54 -12.77
N HIS A 3 30.10 37.61 -13.48
CA HIS A 3 30.54 37.83 -14.87
C HIS A 3 32.06 37.86 -14.99
N ARG A 4 32.73 38.55 -14.07
CA ARG A 4 34.19 38.65 -14.04
C ARG A 4 34.88 37.34 -13.69
N ARG A 5 34.32 36.55 -12.80
CA ARG A 5 34.83 35.19 -12.47
C ARG A 5 34.70 34.21 -13.62
N ARG A 6 33.66 34.34 -14.45
CA ARG A 6 33.47 33.52 -15.65
C ARG A 6 34.44 33.92 -16.77
N GLU A 7 34.75 35.21 -16.92
CA GLU A 7 35.75 35.68 -17.86
C GLU A 7 37.16 35.22 -17.50
N ASP A 8 37.51 35.27 -16.21
CA ASP A 8 38.81 34.80 -15.72
C ASP A 8 39.03 33.30 -15.93
N ALA A 9 37.99 32.49 -15.74
CA ALA A 9 38.02 31.05 -15.96
C ALA A 9 38.17 30.68 -17.45
N ALA A 10 37.53 31.43 -18.33
CA ALA A 10 37.65 31.21 -19.80
C ALA A 10 38.98 31.62 -20.37
N VAL A 11 39.62 32.67 -19.81
CA VAL A 11 41.00 33.07 -20.16
C VAL A 11 42.00 31.97 -19.76
N ALA A 12 41.81 31.33 -18.62
CA ALA A 12 42.67 30.23 -18.17
C ALA A 12 42.54 28.97 -19.05
N ALA A 13 41.45 28.81 -19.79
CA ALA A 13 41.21 27.69 -20.69
C ALA A 13 41.63 27.92 -22.13
N GLY A 14 42.21 29.09 -22.49
CA GLY A 14 42.74 29.40 -23.83
C GLY A 14 41.69 29.59 -24.93
N ILE A 15 40.44 29.91 -24.57
CA ILE A 15 39.32 30.09 -25.51
C ILE A 15 39.31 31.49 -26.10
N ASP A 16 39.18 31.64 -27.42
CA ASP A 16 39.13 32.93 -28.14
C ASP A 16 37.91 33.75 -27.74
N ARG A 17 37.98 35.08 -27.89
CA ARG A 17 36.96 36.06 -27.48
C ARG A 17 35.63 35.89 -28.23
N GLN A 18 35.68 35.41 -29.46
CA GLN A 18 34.50 35.19 -30.30
C GLN A 18 33.82 33.86 -29.92
N ASP A 19 34.58 32.79 -29.73
CA ASP A 19 34.07 31.50 -29.25
C ASP A 19 33.45 31.61 -27.83
N ARG A 20 33.95 32.52 -27.00
CA ARG A 20 33.44 32.82 -25.68
C ARG A 20 32.05 33.43 -25.73
N ASN A 21 31.84 34.43 -26.60
CA ASN A 21 30.52 35.08 -26.71
C ASN A 21 29.46 34.10 -27.25
N ASP A 22 29.83 33.26 -28.20
CA ASP A 22 28.95 32.27 -28.77
C ASP A 22 28.61 31.17 -27.72
N HIS A 23 29.58 30.76 -26.90
CA HIS A 23 29.35 29.80 -25.82
C HIS A 23 28.46 30.34 -24.71
N PHE A 24 28.61 31.62 -24.30
CA PHE A 24 27.73 32.25 -23.34
C PHE A 24 26.30 32.47 -23.87
N GLN A 25 26.15 32.85 -25.12
CA GLN A 25 24.85 32.97 -25.78
C GLN A 25 24.15 31.61 -25.95
N GLN A 26 24.92 30.54 -26.18
CA GLN A 26 24.38 29.19 -26.23
C GLN A 26 23.93 28.71 -24.86
N GLN A 27 24.70 28.93 -23.79
CA GLN A 27 24.32 28.59 -22.42
C GLN A 27 23.08 29.33 -21.93
N ASP A 28 22.88 30.56 -22.34
CA ASP A 28 21.66 31.33 -21.98
C ASP A 28 20.43 30.87 -22.79
N ARG A 29 20.58 30.47 -24.05
CA ARG A 29 19.53 29.86 -24.85
C ARG A 29 19.14 28.49 -24.29
N ASP A 30 20.10 27.68 -23.90
CA ASP A 30 19.85 26.34 -23.29
C ASP A 30 19.08 26.46 -21.98
N LYS A 31 19.37 27.50 -21.15
CA LYS A 31 18.61 27.78 -19.92
C LYS A 31 17.19 28.22 -20.18
N ASP A 32 16.96 29.08 -21.18
CA ASP A 32 15.62 29.52 -21.57
C ASP A 32 14.80 28.36 -22.15
N ASP A 33 15.41 27.46 -22.91
CA ASP A 33 14.77 26.25 -23.41
C ASP A 33 14.41 25.29 -22.28
N ASP A 34 15.27 25.12 -21.30
CA ASP A 34 14.99 24.26 -20.12
C ASP A 34 13.88 24.84 -19.24
N GLN A 35 13.83 26.18 -19.06
CA GLN A 35 12.73 26.83 -18.35
C GLN A 35 11.39 26.73 -19.12
N ASN A 36 11.41 26.87 -20.44
CA ASN A 36 10.23 26.71 -21.27
C ASN A 36 9.72 25.26 -21.28
N ARG A 37 10.62 24.27 -21.31
CA ARG A 37 10.27 22.86 -21.16
C ARG A 37 9.67 22.56 -19.80
N ALA A 38 10.24 23.10 -18.71
CA ALA A 38 9.71 22.94 -17.37
C ALA A 38 8.29 23.51 -17.24
N ARG A 39 8.04 24.72 -17.77
CA ARG A 39 6.70 25.33 -17.81
C ARG A 39 5.69 24.56 -18.66
N ALA A 40 6.14 24.02 -19.79
CA ALA A 40 5.28 23.17 -20.65
C ALA A 40 4.91 21.86 -19.96
N VAL A 41 5.86 21.23 -19.26
CA VAL A 41 5.62 20.02 -18.47
C VAL A 41 4.65 20.28 -17.32
N GLU A 42 4.82 21.40 -16.60
CA GLU A 42 3.92 21.80 -15.51
C GLU A 42 2.49 22.06 -16.03
N SER A 43 2.35 22.75 -17.17
CA SER A 43 1.04 23.01 -17.82
C SER A 43 0.35 21.73 -18.26
N LEU A 44 1.10 20.78 -18.83
CA LEU A 44 0.59 19.46 -19.20
C LEU A 44 0.19 18.61 -18.00
N GLN A 45 0.96 18.67 -16.91
CA GLN A 45 0.62 18.00 -15.67
C GLN A 45 -0.65 18.59 -15.08
N LYS A 46 -0.79 19.92 -15.05
CA LYS A 46 -1.99 20.59 -14.56
C LYS A 46 -3.23 20.19 -15.37
N ALA A 47 -3.15 20.23 -16.71
CA ALA A 47 -4.24 19.83 -17.59
C ALA A 47 -4.63 18.35 -17.42
N ARG A 48 -3.65 17.45 -17.22
CA ARG A 48 -3.89 16.03 -16.92
C ARG A 48 -4.59 15.84 -15.59
N VAL A 49 -4.19 16.60 -14.55
CA VAL A 49 -4.82 16.57 -13.23
C VAL A 49 -6.26 17.07 -13.31
N GLU A 50 -6.52 18.20 -13.99
CA GLU A 50 -7.87 18.74 -14.17
C GLU A 50 -8.79 17.75 -14.93
N HIS A 51 -8.31 17.10 -15.96
CA HIS A 51 -9.05 16.07 -16.69
C HIS A 51 -9.30 14.81 -15.83
N ALA A 52 -8.29 14.38 -15.05
CA ALA A 52 -8.42 13.27 -14.12
C ALA A 52 -9.42 13.58 -13.01
N VAL A 53 -9.42 14.81 -12.48
CA VAL A 53 -10.40 15.26 -11.46
C VAL A 53 -11.83 15.23 -12.00
N GLY A 54 -12.06 15.62 -13.26
CA GLY A 54 -13.38 15.55 -13.88
C GLY A 54 -13.92 14.11 -13.95
N LYS A 55 -13.11 13.17 -14.43
CA LYS A 55 -13.49 11.74 -14.45
C LYS A 55 -13.62 11.14 -13.04
N ALA A 56 -12.78 11.57 -12.10
CA ALA A 56 -12.84 11.11 -10.72
C ALA A 56 -14.12 11.58 -10.01
N ALA A 57 -14.75 12.65 -10.43
CA ALA A 57 -16.04 13.10 -9.87
C ALA A 57 -17.15 12.09 -10.11
N ASP A 58 -17.23 11.54 -11.33
CA ASP A 58 -18.21 10.51 -11.67
C ASP A 58 -17.97 9.22 -10.88
N VAL A 59 -16.70 8.81 -10.77
CA VAL A 59 -16.30 7.63 -9.99
C VAL A 59 -16.59 7.84 -8.51
N ALA A 60 -16.27 9.00 -7.96
CA ALA A 60 -16.54 9.34 -6.57
C ALA A 60 -18.06 9.32 -6.28
N HIS A 61 -18.87 9.85 -7.18
CA HIS A 61 -20.34 9.79 -7.06
C HIS A 61 -20.82 8.35 -7.03
N ALA A 62 -20.40 7.51 -7.98
CA ALA A 62 -20.78 6.11 -8.04
C ALA A 62 -20.31 5.32 -6.79
N MET A 63 -19.07 5.54 -6.34
CA MET A 63 -18.53 4.93 -5.13
C MET A 63 -19.34 5.33 -3.87
N LYS A 64 -19.71 6.61 -3.76
CA LYS A 64 -20.54 7.09 -2.67
C LYS A 64 -21.91 6.40 -2.66
N GLN A 65 -22.61 6.36 -3.77
CA GLN A 65 -23.90 5.71 -3.88
C GLN A 65 -23.81 4.22 -3.50
N TRP A 66 -22.85 3.53 -4.09
CA TRP A 66 -22.58 2.12 -3.79
C TRP A 66 -22.29 1.87 -2.31
N ALA A 67 -21.56 2.77 -1.66
CA ALA A 67 -21.21 2.67 -0.24
C ALA A 67 -22.41 2.94 0.67
N LEU A 68 -23.21 3.98 0.38
CA LEU A 68 -24.42 4.32 1.12
C LEU A 68 -25.46 3.20 1.07
N GLU A 69 -25.70 2.58 -0.09
CA GLU A 69 -26.58 1.43 -0.26
C GLU A 69 -26.17 0.24 0.60
N ARG A 70 -24.87 0.16 0.96
CA ARG A 70 -24.30 -0.89 1.84
C ARG A 70 -24.16 -0.48 3.29
N GLY A 71 -24.74 0.67 3.64
CA GLY A 71 -24.79 1.20 5.02
C GLY A 71 -23.50 1.86 5.48
N ALA A 72 -22.60 2.22 4.56
CA ALA A 72 -21.42 2.99 4.92
C ALA A 72 -21.78 4.45 5.21
N THR A 73 -21.30 4.98 6.31
CA THR A 73 -21.49 6.38 6.74
C THR A 73 -20.20 7.20 6.59
N HIS A 74 -19.09 6.51 6.45
CA HIS A 74 -17.75 7.08 6.37
C HIS A 74 -16.97 6.48 5.21
N TYR A 75 -15.93 7.20 4.78
CA TYR A 75 -14.89 6.72 3.89
C TYR A 75 -13.52 6.90 4.50
N THR A 76 -12.54 6.19 4.00
CA THR A 76 -11.13 6.32 4.40
C THR A 76 -10.20 6.05 3.23
N HIS A 77 -9.13 6.81 3.15
CA HIS A 77 -7.97 6.43 2.35
C HIS A 77 -7.20 5.35 3.10
N TRP A 78 -7.31 4.13 2.60
CA TRP A 78 -6.69 2.96 3.18
C TRP A 78 -5.31 2.75 2.56
N PHE A 79 -4.26 2.72 3.38
CA PHE A 79 -2.89 2.61 2.90
C PHE A 79 -2.02 1.74 3.81
N GLN A 80 -0.82 1.41 3.36
CA GLN A 80 0.12 0.51 4.01
C GLN A 80 1.36 1.28 4.50
N PRO A 81 1.33 1.87 5.71
CA PRO A 81 2.50 2.57 6.26
C PRO A 81 3.66 1.60 6.48
N MET A 82 4.84 2.14 6.81
CA MET A 82 6.06 1.36 7.07
C MET A 82 5.99 0.50 8.34
N THR A 83 4.78 0.25 8.85
CA THR A 83 4.46 -0.68 9.95
C THR A 83 3.87 -1.97 9.41
N GLY A 84 3.71 -2.98 10.24
CA GLY A 84 3.08 -4.27 9.85
C GLY A 84 1.56 -4.25 9.78
N SER A 85 0.92 -3.08 9.77
CA SER A 85 -0.54 -2.91 9.73
C SER A 85 -0.94 -1.86 8.72
N THR A 86 -2.22 -1.85 8.35
CA THR A 86 -2.82 -0.79 7.53
C THR A 86 -3.16 0.44 8.36
N ALA A 87 -3.22 1.61 7.73
CA ALA A 87 -3.61 2.87 8.35
C ALA A 87 -4.87 3.43 7.69
N GLU A 88 -5.68 4.09 8.50
CA GLU A 88 -7.00 4.58 8.16
C GLU A 88 -7.27 5.88 8.90
N LYS A 89 -7.82 6.88 8.20
CA LYS A 89 -8.41 8.09 8.80
C LYS A 89 -9.82 8.23 8.24
N HIS A 90 -10.82 8.00 9.09
CA HIS A 90 -12.21 7.95 8.67
C HIS A 90 -12.82 9.35 8.64
N ASP A 91 -13.32 9.74 7.47
CA ASP A 91 -14.09 10.96 7.28
C ASP A 91 -15.56 10.61 7.00
N SER A 92 -16.48 11.37 7.59
CA SER A 92 -17.90 11.19 7.32
C SER A 92 -18.27 11.65 5.92
N PHE A 93 -19.23 10.98 5.29
CA PHE A 93 -19.89 11.53 4.10
C PHE A 93 -20.76 12.74 4.42
N LEU A 94 -21.14 12.92 5.69
CA LEU A 94 -21.95 14.04 6.14
C LEU A 94 -21.12 15.32 6.12
N ASP A 95 -21.57 16.30 5.34
CA ASP A 95 -20.93 17.59 5.18
C ASP A 95 -21.99 18.70 5.42
N PRO A 96 -21.75 19.65 6.34
CA PRO A 96 -22.68 20.73 6.57
C PRO A 96 -22.62 21.73 5.40
N LYS A 97 -23.76 21.96 4.75
CA LYS A 97 -23.91 23.01 3.73
C LYS A 97 -24.92 24.05 4.21
N GLY A 98 -24.42 25.11 4.81
CA GLY A 98 -25.27 26.10 5.47
C GLY A 98 -25.96 25.48 6.69
N MET A 99 -27.29 25.56 6.72
CA MET A 99 -28.13 24.97 7.79
C MET A 99 -28.54 23.52 7.54
N GLU A 100 -28.22 22.95 6.35
CA GLU A 100 -28.66 21.62 5.99
C GLU A 100 -27.46 20.66 5.85
N PRO A 101 -27.52 19.48 6.45
CA PRO A 101 -26.51 18.43 6.24
C PRO A 101 -26.72 17.78 4.88
N ILE A 102 -25.64 17.62 4.14
CA ILE A 102 -25.64 16.89 2.85
C ILE A 102 -24.68 15.71 2.91
N MET A 103 -24.93 14.69 2.06
CA MET A 103 -23.98 13.60 1.87
C MET A 103 -23.06 13.94 0.69
N SER A 104 -21.80 14.24 0.98
CA SER A 104 -20.80 14.73 0.04
C SER A 104 -19.63 13.75 -0.11
N PHE A 105 -19.16 13.56 -1.32
CA PHE A 105 -17.89 12.92 -1.65
C PHE A 105 -17.52 13.32 -3.07
N SER A 106 -16.50 14.11 -3.21
CA SER A 106 -16.08 14.70 -4.48
C SER A 106 -14.91 13.92 -5.11
N GLY A 107 -14.65 14.17 -6.40
CA GLY A 107 -13.46 13.66 -7.07
C GLY A 107 -12.16 14.11 -6.38
N LYS A 108 -12.12 15.31 -5.80
CA LYS A 108 -10.98 15.76 -4.99
C LYS A 108 -10.80 14.90 -3.75
N ASN A 109 -11.88 14.60 -3.02
CA ASN A 109 -11.82 13.71 -1.86
C ASN A 109 -11.39 12.28 -2.23
N LEU A 110 -11.73 11.81 -3.44
CA LEU A 110 -11.28 10.50 -3.92
C LEU A 110 -9.79 10.47 -4.24
N ILE A 111 -9.29 11.46 -5.00
CA ILE A 111 -7.93 11.42 -5.54
C ILE A 111 -6.87 11.64 -4.47
N VAL A 112 -7.06 12.60 -3.59
CA VAL A 112 -6.03 13.07 -2.64
C VAL A 112 -6.63 13.37 -1.28
N SER A 113 -5.95 12.93 -0.24
CA SER A 113 -6.10 13.41 1.13
C SER A 113 -4.74 13.82 1.68
N GLU A 114 -4.74 14.80 2.56
CA GLU A 114 -3.53 15.26 3.26
C GLU A 114 -3.57 14.81 4.72
N PRO A 115 -3.27 13.53 5.01
CA PRO A 115 -3.18 13.07 6.37
C PRO A 115 -1.95 13.69 7.04
N ASP A 116 -2.10 14.11 8.29
CA ASP A 116 -0.95 14.56 9.07
C ASP A 116 -0.08 13.35 9.44
N ALA A 117 1.07 13.24 8.81
CA ALA A 117 2.02 12.16 9.05
C ALA A 117 2.59 12.16 10.48
N SER A 118 2.46 13.27 11.23
CA SER A 118 2.85 13.31 12.64
C SER A 118 2.06 12.32 13.49
N SER A 119 0.87 11.92 13.03
CA SER A 119 -0.02 10.98 13.71
C SER A 119 0.24 9.51 13.34
N PHE A 120 1.13 9.21 12.39
CA PHE A 120 1.38 7.83 12.00
C PHE A 120 2.26 7.08 12.98
N PRO A 121 1.93 5.82 13.26
CA PRO A 121 2.79 4.93 14.02
C PRO A 121 3.99 4.47 13.19
N SER A 122 4.54 5.30 12.30
CA SER A 122 5.74 4.99 11.54
C SER A 122 6.94 5.14 12.43
N GLY A 123 7.57 4.03 12.78
CA GLY A 123 8.77 4.03 13.59
C GLY A 123 9.87 4.91 13.01
N GLY A 124 9.98 6.15 13.45
CA GLY A 124 11.20 6.93 13.42
C GLY A 124 11.62 7.62 12.14
N LEU A 125 10.85 7.58 11.05
CA LEU A 125 11.07 8.44 9.89
C LEU A 125 10.44 9.85 10.06
N ARG A 126 10.22 10.22 11.30
CA ARG A 126 9.82 11.56 11.69
C ARG A 126 11.01 12.49 11.72
N CYS A 127 11.60 12.76 10.63
CA CYS A 127 12.37 13.97 10.54
C CYS A 127 11.49 15.00 9.89
N THR A 128 10.72 15.77 10.73
CA THR A 128 10.28 17.08 10.33
C THR A 128 9.09 17.16 9.34
N PHE A 129 8.96 18.29 8.67
CA PHE A 129 7.96 18.58 7.64
C PHE A 129 8.00 17.60 6.44
N GLU A 130 9.10 16.91 6.23
CA GLU A 130 9.27 15.88 5.20
C GLU A 130 8.38 14.66 5.44
N ALA A 131 7.96 14.41 6.68
CA ALA A 131 6.96 13.40 7.00
C ALA A 131 5.53 13.79 6.58
N ARG A 132 5.31 15.04 6.17
CA ARG A 132 4.06 15.46 5.58
C ARG A 132 4.00 15.03 4.13
N GLY A 133 2.82 14.56 3.73
CA GLY A 133 2.61 14.09 2.39
C GLY A 133 1.12 14.00 2.09
N TYR A 134 0.81 13.29 1.06
CA TYR A 134 -0.55 13.06 0.62
C TYR A 134 -0.76 11.59 0.27
N THR A 135 -1.99 11.13 0.44
CA THR A 135 -2.45 9.88 -0.13
C THR A 135 -2.90 10.12 -1.56
N ALA A 136 -2.54 9.21 -2.45
CA ALA A 136 -2.97 9.24 -3.85
C ALA A 136 -3.79 7.97 -4.15
N TRP A 137 -5.00 8.16 -4.67
CA TRP A 137 -5.86 7.04 -5.04
C TRP A 137 -5.15 6.10 -6.03
N ASP A 138 -5.22 4.81 -5.73
CA ASP A 138 -4.76 3.75 -6.63
C ASP A 138 -5.96 3.14 -7.37
N PRO A 139 -6.20 3.52 -8.63
CA PRO A 139 -7.31 2.98 -9.42
C PRO A 139 -7.10 1.52 -9.86
N THR A 140 -5.92 0.96 -9.62
CA THR A 140 -5.59 -0.44 -9.97
C THR A 140 -5.94 -1.44 -8.86
N SER A 141 -6.39 -0.93 -7.70
CA SER A 141 -6.89 -1.74 -6.60
C SER A 141 -8.34 -1.36 -6.28
N PRO A 142 -9.27 -2.33 -6.16
CA PRO A 142 -10.68 -2.04 -5.93
C PRO A 142 -10.92 -1.48 -4.53
N ALA A 143 -11.82 -0.50 -4.43
CA ALA A 143 -12.36 -0.07 -3.16
C ALA A 143 -13.26 -1.16 -2.56
N PHE A 144 -13.32 -1.23 -1.23
CA PHE A 144 -14.09 -2.24 -0.52
C PHE A 144 -14.84 -1.67 0.69
N ILE A 145 -15.84 -2.39 1.19
CA ILE A 145 -16.60 -2.02 2.38
C ILE A 145 -16.12 -2.82 3.58
N LYS A 146 -15.58 -2.14 4.56
CA LYS A 146 -15.20 -2.71 5.86
C LYS A 146 -16.35 -2.56 6.85
N ARG A 147 -16.88 -3.69 7.32
CA ARG A 147 -17.95 -3.72 8.32
C ARG A 147 -17.37 -3.83 9.72
N HIS A 148 -17.92 -3.03 10.65
CA HIS A 148 -17.52 -3.02 12.06
C HIS A 148 -18.71 -2.72 12.96
N GLY A 149 -19.00 -3.58 13.93
CA GLY A 149 -20.16 -3.40 14.82
C GLY A 149 -21.43 -3.11 14.01
N ASN A 150 -22.07 -1.98 14.28
CA ASN A 150 -23.28 -1.54 13.59
C ASN A 150 -23.04 -0.62 12.39
N GLY A 151 -21.77 -0.43 11.98
CA GLY A 151 -21.39 0.50 10.92
C GLY A 151 -20.61 -0.13 9.79
N ALA A 152 -20.40 0.66 8.75
CA ALA A 152 -19.57 0.32 7.62
C ALA A 152 -18.79 1.55 7.12
N THR A 153 -17.61 1.32 6.56
CA THR A 153 -16.74 2.35 6.00
C THR A 153 -16.32 1.94 4.59
N LEU A 154 -16.38 2.89 3.65
CA LEU A 154 -15.77 2.75 2.33
C LEU A 154 -14.25 2.90 2.48
N CYS A 155 -13.52 1.85 2.17
CA CYS A 155 -12.04 1.85 2.15
C CYS A 155 -11.56 2.01 0.71
N ILE A 156 -10.71 3.01 0.48
CA ILE A 156 -10.19 3.37 -0.84
C ILE A 156 -8.68 3.11 -0.81
N PRO A 157 -8.18 2.10 -1.54
CA PRO A 157 -6.75 1.83 -1.61
C PRO A 157 -5.97 3.03 -2.15
N THR A 158 -4.92 3.41 -1.45
CA THR A 158 -4.09 4.57 -1.78
C THR A 158 -2.60 4.28 -1.55
N ALA A 159 -1.76 5.00 -2.28
CA ALA A 159 -0.35 5.16 -1.98
C ALA A 159 -0.15 6.42 -1.14
N TYR A 160 0.91 6.45 -0.33
CA TYR A 160 1.26 7.61 0.49
C TYR A 160 2.69 8.08 0.17
N CYS A 161 2.81 9.33 -0.24
CA CYS A 161 4.06 9.95 -0.66
C CYS A 161 4.28 11.28 0.04
N SER A 162 5.54 11.69 0.20
CA SER A 162 5.90 13.06 0.57
C SER A 162 5.57 14.06 -0.55
N TYR A 163 5.60 15.35 -0.25
CA TYR A 163 5.45 16.40 -1.25
C TYR A 163 6.57 16.39 -2.32
N THR A 164 7.72 15.84 -1.99
CA THR A 164 8.86 15.65 -2.90
C THR A 164 8.79 14.35 -3.69
N GLY A 165 7.77 13.50 -3.42
CA GLY A 165 7.55 12.23 -4.10
C GLY A 165 8.25 11.04 -3.47
N ASP A 166 8.86 11.19 -2.29
CA ASP A 166 9.46 10.08 -1.57
C ASP A 166 8.38 9.12 -1.05
N ALA A 167 8.69 7.83 -1.04
CA ALA A 167 7.80 6.81 -0.53
C ALA A 167 7.71 6.89 1.00
N LEU A 168 6.49 7.10 1.52
CA LEU A 168 6.19 7.05 2.95
C LEU A 168 5.38 5.81 3.35
N ASP A 169 5.18 4.90 2.40
CA ASP A 169 4.47 3.63 2.57
C ASP A 169 5.17 2.48 1.85
N LYS A 170 4.59 1.29 1.91
CA LYS A 170 5.08 0.10 1.20
C LYS A 170 4.54 0.00 -0.23
N LYS A 171 3.41 0.61 -0.53
CA LYS A 171 2.74 0.52 -1.83
C LYS A 171 3.44 1.34 -2.91
N THR A 172 3.94 2.51 -2.59
CA THR A 172 4.67 3.37 -3.54
C THR A 172 5.86 2.65 -4.18
N PRO A 173 6.79 2.03 -3.42
CA PRO A 173 7.89 1.27 -4.03
C PRO A 173 7.40 0.05 -4.81
N LEU A 174 6.32 -0.63 -4.38
CA LEU A 174 5.73 -1.74 -5.14
C LEU A 174 5.24 -1.28 -6.51
N LEU A 175 4.46 -0.21 -6.59
CA LEU A 175 3.93 0.33 -7.85
C LEU A 175 5.07 0.78 -8.78
N ARG A 176 6.09 1.43 -8.25
CA ARG A 176 7.29 1.84 -9.00
C ARG A 176 8.08 0.64 -9.53
N SER A 177 8.26 -0.41 -8.72
CA SER A 177 8.97 -1.62 -9.14
C SER A 177 8.23 -2.36 -10.26
N ARG A 178 6.89 -2.44 -10.18
CA ARG A 178 6.05 -2.99 -11.26
C ARG A 178 6.26 -2.25 -12.57
N GLN A 179 6.24 -0.93 -12.53
CA GLN A 179 6.46 -0.10 -13.72
C GLN A 179 7.86 -0.32 -14.28
N ALA A 180 8.88 -0.34 -13.43
CA ALA A 180 10.27 -0.57 -13.86
C ALA A 180 10.45 -1.94 -14.50
N LEU A 181 9.91 -3.01 -13.88
CA LEU A 181 9.94 -4.36 -14.42
C LEU A 181 9.16 -4.46 -15.73
N GLY A 182 7.95 -3.91 -15.81
CA GLY A 182 7.17 -3.89 -17.04
C GLY A 182 7.89 -3.22 -18.18
N ASN A 183 8.55 -2.09 -17.94
CA ASN A 183 9.35 -1.39 -18.95
C ASN A 183 10.59 -2.22 -19.40
N ALA A 184 11.23 -2.93 -18.48
CA ALA A 184 12.36 -3.81 -18.81
C ALA A 184 11.93 -5.00 -19.67
N VAL A 185 10.82 -5.66 -19.30
CA VAL A 185 10.23 -6.78 -20.04
C VAL A 185 9.81 -6.35 -21.45
N LYS A 186 9.16 -5.20 -21.60
CA LYS A 186 8.80 -4.65 -22.93
C LYS A 186 10.02 -4.45 -23.84
N LYS A 187 11.13 -3.95 -23.29
CA LYS A 187 12.39 -3.83 -24.05
C LYS A 187 12.89 -5.19 -24.52
N LEU A 188 12.82 -6.19 -23.66
CA LEU A 188 13.22 -7.56 -23.99
C LEU A 188 12.29 -8.16 -25.06
N MET A 189 10.97 -8.03 -24.92
CA MET A 189 9.98 -8.50 -25.89
C MET A 189 10.26 -7.90 -27.28
N LYS A 190 10.53 -6.60 -27.33
CA LYS A 190 10.89 -5.91 -28.58
C LYS A 190 12.12 -6.51 -29.26
N SER A 191 13.14 -6.94 -28.51
CA SER A 191 14.33 -7.58 -29.10
C SER A 191 14.05 -8.98 -29.67
N PHE A 192 12.94 -9.60 -29.27
CA PHE A 192 12.44 -10.86 -29.88
C PHE A 192 11.38 -10.63 -30.97
N GLY A 193 11.13 -9.39 -31.37
CA GLY A 193 10.10 -9.05 -32.36
C GLY A 193 8.64 -9.26 -31.87
N LEU A 194 8.44 -9.36 -30.55
CA LEU A 194 7.14 -9.51 -29.95
C LEU A 194 6.42 -8.14 -29.83
N PRO A 195 5.08 -8.09 -29.85
CA PRO A 195 4.33 -6.86 -29.72
C PRO A 195 4.53 -6.18 -28.37
N ASP A 196 4.40 -4.85 -28.33
CA ASP A 196 4.44 -4.04 -27.11
C ASP A 196 3.10 -4.17 -26.34
N GLU A 197 2.89 -5.29 -25.70
CA GLU A 197 1.70 -5.57 -24.89
C GLU A 197 1.87 -5.18 -23.44
N HIS A 198 0.75 -5.14 -22.72
CA HIS A 198 0.75 -4.92 -21.28
C HIS A 198 1.41 -6.10 -20.56
N VAL A 199 2.37 -5.79 -19.66
CA VAL A 199 3.05 -6.78 -18.84
C VAL A 199 2.37 -6.84 -17.48
N THR A 200 1.78 -7.97 -17.14
CA THR A 200 1.18 -8.22 -15.84
C THR A 200 2.13 -9.07 -15.00
N ILE A 201 2.37 -8.61 -13.77
CA ILE A 201 3.15 -9.34 -12.76
C ILE A 201 2.15 -9.97 -11.79
N THR A 202 2.27 -11.25 -11.53
CA THR A 202 1.37 -11.99 -10.63
C THR A 202 2.09 -12.42 -9.36
N LEU A 203 1.32 -12.54 -8.27
CA LEU A 203 1.77 -12.98 -6.95
C LEU A 203 0.69 -13.82 -6.29
N GLY A 204 1.07 -14.96 -5.70
CA GLY A 204 0.23 -15.74 -4.80
C GLY A 204 0.89 -15.79 -3.42
N PRO A 205 0.51 -14.91 -2.49
CA PRO A 205 1.06 -14.91 -1.15
C PRO A 205 0.50 -16.08 -0.34
N GLU A 206 1.35 -16.89 0.23
CA GLU A 206 1.01 -17.97 1.14
C GLU A 206 1.20 -17.49 2.57
N GLN A 207 0.09 -17.24 3.27
CA GLN A 207 0.14 -16.69 4.62
C GLN A 207 0.19 -17.78 5.67
N GLU A 208 1.37 -18.02 6.21
CA GLU A 208 1.55 -18.85 7.38
C GLU A 208 1.19 -18.12 8.67
N TYR A 209 0.68 -18.84 9.66
CA TYR A 209 0.29 -18.29 10.95
C TYR A 209 0.22 -19.36 12.04
N PHE A 210 0.33 -18.89 13.30
CA PHE A 210 0.12 -19.73 14.46
C PHE A 210 -1.16 -19.34 15.20
N LEU A 211 -1.92 -20.32 15.67
CA LEU A 211 -3.06 -20.12 16.53
C LEU A 211 -2.75 -20.58 17.96
N ILE A 212 -3.02 -19.70 18.92
CA ILE A 212 -2.84 -20.00 20.34
C ILE A 212 -4.17 -19.78 21.06
N ASP A 213 -4.53 -20.67 21.97
CA ASP A 213 -5.67 -20.44 22.86
C ASP A 213 -5.48 -19.13 23.62
N LYS A 214 -6.54 -18.33 23.70
CA LYS A 214 -6.54 -17.01 24.31
C LYS A 214 -5.99 -17.04 25.75
N ASN A 215 -6.35 -18.06 26.53
CA ASN A 215 -5.96 -18.14 27.93
C ASN A 215 -4.46 -18.42 28.09
N PHE A 216 -3.92 -19.31 27.25
CA PHE A 216 -2.48 -19.55 27.24
C PHE A 216 -1.68 -18.34 26.77
N TYR A 217 -2.17 -17.64 25.75
CA TYR A 217 -1.54 -16.42 25.26
C TYR A 217 -1.48 -15.33 26.35
N LEU A 218 -2.58 -15.11 27.09
CA LEU A 218 -2.62 -14.08 28.12
C LEU A 218 -1.69 -14.35 29.32
N ASN A 219 -1.30 -15.61 29.52
CA ASN A 219 -0.32 -16.00 30.54
C ASN A 219 1.14 -15.87 30.05
N ARG A 220 1.37 -15.37 28.84
CA ARG A 220 2.68 -15.21 28.23
C ARG A 220 2.95 -13.74 27.90
N PRO A 221 3.53 -12.94 28.82
CA PRO A 221 3.81 -11.52 28.60
C PRO A 221 4.67 -11.26 27.37
N ASP A 222 5.62 -12.13 27.06
CA ASP A 222 6.45 -12.04 25.86
C ASP A 222 5.60 -12.13 24.57
N LEU A 223 4.67 -13.09 24.47
CA LEU A 223 3.79 -13.21 23.33
C LEU A 223 2.82 -12.01 23.22
N VAL A 224 2.33 -11.52 24.37
CA VAL A 224 1.42 -10.35 24.42
C VAL A 224 2.13 -9.09 23.94
N GLN A 225 3.36 -8.86 24.39
CA GLN A 225 4.10 -7.63 24.13
C GLN A 225 4.81 -7.62 22.76
N THR A 226 5.32 -8.77 22.32
CA THR A 226 6.19 -8.82 21.13
C THR A 226 5.72 -9.74 20.03
N GLY A 227 4.67 -10.54 20.25
CA GLY A 227 4.19 -11.52 19.26
C GLY A 227 5.08 -12.75 19.11
N ARG A 228 6.10 -12.91 19.95
CA ARG A 228 7.05 -14.04 19.93
C ARG A 228 7.58 -14.36 21.32
N THR A 229 8.17 -15.54 21.47
CA THR A 229 8.94 -15.92 22.65
C THR A 229 10.22 -15.08 22.73
N LEU A 230 10.52 -14.50 23.89
CA LEU A 230 11.79 -13.81 24.18
C LEU A 230 12.74 -14.72 24.94
N PHE A 231 12.22 -15.49 25.92
CA PHE A 231 12.97 -16.40 26.76
C PHE A 231 12.27 -17.74 26.83
N GLY A 232 13.03 -18.81 26.99
CA GLY A 232 12.49 -20.15 27.15
C GLY A 232 13.17 -21.18 26.25
N ALA A 233 12.83 -22.44 26.47
CA ALA A 233 13.29 -23.54 25.62
C ALA A 233 12.51 -23.61 24.29
N PRO A 234 13.14 -24.05 23.21
CA PRO A 234 12.42 -24.40 21.99
C PRO A 234 11.38 -25.49 22.27
N PRO A 235 10.25 -25.52 21.52
CA PRO A 235 9.29 -26.63 21.62
C PRO A 235 9.96 -27.95 21.25
N ALA A 236 9.53 -29.04 21.91
CA ALA A 236 10.17 -30.35 21.82
C ALA A 236 10.32 -30.89 20.37
N LYS A 237 9.36 -30.61 19.51
CA LYS A 237 9.41 -31.04 18.12
C LYS A 237 9.89 -29.97 17.16
N HIS A 238 9.80 -28.71 17.54
CA HIS A 238 10.16 -27.58 16.68
C HIS A 238 9.47 -27.67 15.29
N GLN A 239 10.12 -27.17 14.24
CA GLN A 239 9.74 -27.32 12.82
C GLN A 239 10.58 -28.44 12.16
N GLN A 240 10.88 -29.51 12.91
CA GLN A 240 11.64 -30.64 12.42
C GLN A 240 10.67 -31.80 12.14
N LEU A 241 11.03 -32.65 11.19
CA LEU A 241 10.36 -33.91 10.91
C LEU A 241 8.98 -33.83 10.22
N GLU A 242 8.46 -32.65 9.93
CA GLU A 242 7.21 -32.45 9.18
C GLU A 242 5.98 -33.21 9.71
N ASP A 243 5.98 -33.58 10.99
CA ASP A 243 4.99 -34.44 11.63
C ASP A 243 3.55 -33.93 11.54
N HIS A 244 3.36 -32.63 11.36
CA HIS A 244 2.06 -31.98 11.41
C HIS A 244 1.50 -31.59 10.02
N TYR A 245 2.34 -31.54 9.00
CA TYR A 245 1.99 -31.01 7.68
C TYR A 245 0.78 -31.71 7.05
N PHE A 246 0.76 -33.02 7.01
CA PHE A 246 -0.34 -33.83 6.47
C PHE A 246 -1.35 -34.30 7.53
N GLY A 247 -1.28 -33.76 8.74
CA GLY A 247 -2.19 -34.09 9.82
C GLY A 247 -3.62 -33.59 9.54
N SER A 248 -4.60 -34.24 10.15
CA SER A 248 -5.99 -33.76 10.09
C SER A 248 -6.15 -32.45 10.90
N ILE A 249 -6.91 -31.50 10.33
CA ILE A 249 -7.22 -30.25 10.99
C ILE A 249 -8.30 -30.49 12.05
N LYS A 250 -8.02 -30.06 13.28
CA LYS A 250 -8.98 -30.22 14.38
C LYS A 250 -10.26 -29.39 14.16
N PRO A 251 -11.46 -29.87 14.55
CA PRO A 251 -12.71 -29.20 14.26
C PRO A 251 -12.79 -27.73 14.71
N ARG A 252 -12.27 -27.39 15.87
CA ARG A 252 -12.25 -26.00 16.36
C ARG A 252 -11.44 -25.07 15.43
N ILE A 253 -10.32 -25.56 14.92
CA ILE A 253 -9.46 -24.83 13.98
C ILE A 253 -10.12 -24.75 12.61
N LEU A 254 -10.71 -25.85 12.15
CA LEU A 254 -11.43 -25.89 10.88
C LEU A 254 -12.59 -24.91 10.83
N ASN A 255 -13.34 -24.76 11.95
CA ASN A 255 -14.40 -23.75 12.07
C ASN A 255 -13.84 -22.34 11.94
N PHE A 256 -12.74 -22.04 12.61
CA PHE A 256 -12.04 -20.75 12.44
C PHE A 256 -11.64 -20.50 10.98
N MET A 257 -11.02 -21.49 10.33
CA MET A 257 -10.60 -21.38 8.93
C MET A 257 -11.79 -21.14 7.99
N SER A 258 -12.89 -21.85 8.20
CA SER A 258 -14.11 -21.66 7.40
C SER A 258 -14.72 -20.28 7.53
N ASP A 259 -14.75 -19.71 8.74
CA ASP A 259 -15.24 -18.35 8.95
C ASP A 259 -14.30 -17.30 8.33
N VAL A 260 -13.00 -17.53 8.38
CA VAL A 260 -12.01 -16.68 7.69
C VAL A 260 -12.27 -16.69 6.19
N GLU A 261 -12.40 -17.86 5.57
CA GLU A 261 -12.64 -17.99 4.14
C GLU A 261 -13.93 -17.29 3.69
N GLN A 262 -15.02 -17.43 4.45
CA GLN A 262 -16.29 -16.75 4.14
C GLN A 262 -16.14 -15.23 4.17
N GLU A 263 -15.46 -14.66 5.17
CA GLU A 263 -15.20 -13.24 5.23
C GLU A 263 -14.30 -12.75 4.08
N LEU A 264 -13.30 -13.55 3.68
CA LEU A 264 -12.42 -13.25 2.56
C LEU A 264 -13.18 -13.27 1.23
N TRP A 265 -14.01 -14.29 0.99
CA TRP A 265 -14.82 -14.38 -0.25
C TRP A 265 -15.84 -13.24 -0.37
N ARG A 266 -16.39 -12.74 0.76
CA ARG A 266 -17.25 -11.54 0.75
C ARG A 266 -16.54 -10.27 0.31
N LEU A 267 -15.22 -10.23 0.46
CA LEU A 267 -14.37 -9.14 -0.04
C LEU A 267 -13.80 -9.39 -1.44
N GLY A 268 -14.13 -10.54 -2.06
CA GLY A 268 -13.58 -10.93 -3.35
C GLY A 268 -12.17 -11.50 -3.29
N ILE A 269 -11.65 -11.81 -2.11
CA ILE A 269 -10.32 -12.40 -1.93
C ILE A 269 -10.41 -13.91 -2.19
N PRO A 270 -9.67 -14.44 -3.17
CA PRO A 270 -9.84 -15.81 -3.65
C PRO A 270 -9.09 -16.84 -2.79
N ALA A 271 -9.42 -16.93 -1.49
CA ALA A 271 -8.89 -17.97 -0.60
C ALA A 271 -9.18 -19.36 -1.19
N LYS A 272 -8.16 -20.19 -1.32
CA LYS A 272 -8.27 -21.49 -2.02
C LYS A 272 -7.86 -22.67 -1.16
N THR A 273 -6.71 -22.61 -0.53
CA THR A 273 -6.13 -23.73 0.21
C THR A 273 -5.94 -23.37 1.68
N ARG A 274 -6.23 -24.32 2.54
CA ARG A 274 -5.93 -24.28 3.96
C ARG A 274 -5.41 -25.63 4.41
N HIS A 275 -4.36 -25.64 5.21
CA HIS A 275 -3.77 -26.86 5.74
C HIS A 275 -2.93 -26.60 6.99
N ASN A 276 -2.48 -27.68 7.61
CA ASN A 276 -1.47 -27.61 8.66
C ASN A 276 -0.10 -27.31 8.04
N GLU A 277 0.71 -26.55 8.77
CA GLU A 277 2.12 -26.36 8.52
C GLU A 277 2.99 -27.28 9.39
N VAL A 278 4.31 -27.17 9.19
CA VAL A 278 5.31 -28.07 9.76
C VAL A 278 5.34 -28.05 11.29
N ALA A 279 5.15 -26.89 11.91
CA ALA A 279 5.20 -26.76 13.37
C ALA A 279 3.83 -27.04 14.01
N PRO A 280 3.81 -27.49 15.27
CA PRO A 280 2.58 -27.58 16.05
C PRO A 280 1.81 -26.26 16.11
N ASN A 281 0.51 -26.29 15.81
CA ASN A 281 -0.38 -25.12 15.74
C ASN A 281 0.05 -24.05 14.71
N GLN A 282 0.84 -24.42 13.73
CA GLN A 282 1.12 -23.64 12.54
C GLN A 282 0.20 -24.09 11.40
N PHE A 283 -0.32 -23.14 10.68
CA PHE A 283 -1.26 -23.33 9.59
C PHE A 283 -0.96 -22.37 8.46
N GLU A 284 -1.49 -22.66 7.28
CA GLU A 284 -1.35 -21.82 6.10
C GLU A 284 -2.70 -21.55 5.45
N LEU A 285 -2.81 -20.39 4.85
CA LEU A 285 -3.85 -20.01 3.92
C LEU A 285 -3.21 -19.53 2.63
N ALA A 286 -3.52 -20.18 1.52
CA ALA A 286 -3.05 -19.83 0.20
C ALA A 286 -4.21 -19.38 -0.69
N PRO A 287 -4.24 -18.12 -1.16
CA PRO A 287 -5.17 -17.67 -2.20
C PRO A 287 -4.71 -18.09 -3.59
N ILE A 288 -5.61 -18.01 -4.57
CA ILE A 288 -5.22 -18.03 -5.98
C ILE A 288 -4.37 -16.79 -6.25
N PHE A 289 -3.33 -16.94 -7.08
CA PHE A 289 -2.50 -15.80 -7.48
C PHE A 289 -3.31 -14.75 -8.25
N GLU A 290 -2.98 -13.51 -8.03
CA GLU A 290 -3.61 -12.35 -8.65
C GLU A 290 -2.53 -11.38 -9.18
N GLU A 291 -2.97 -10.28 -9.77
CA GLU A 291 -2.07 -9.17 -10.09
C GLU A 291 -1.36 -8.70 -8.80
N CYS A 292 -0.06 -8.47 -8.89
CA CYS A 292 0.83 -8.33 -7.73
C CYS A 292 0.39 -7.23 -6.74
N ASN A 293 -0.07 -6.08 -7.23
CA ASN A 293 -0.53 -5.00 -6.36
C ASN A 293 -1.81 -5.40 -5.60
N LEU A 294 -2.75 -6.02 -6.30
CA LEU A 294 -3.99 -6.52 -5.71
C LEU A 294 -3.71 -7.63 -4.70
N ALA A 295 -2.83 -8.56 -5.04
CA ALA A 295 -2.45 -9.66 -4.15
C ALA A 295 -1.83 -9.17 -2.83
N VAL A 296 -1.03 -8.10 -2.88
CA VAL A 296 -0.45 -7.47 -1.67
C VAL A 296 -1.53 -6.81 -0.81
N ASP A 297 -2.46 -6.06 -1.41
CA ASP A 297 -3.60 -5.47 -0.67
C ASP A 297 -4.46 -6.56 -0.03
N HIS A 298 -4.77 -7.62 -0.78
CA HIS A 298 -5.51 -8.78 -0.27
C HIS A 298 -4.79 -9.45 0.89
N ASN A 299 -3.47 -9.62 0.83
CA ASN A 299 -2.73 -10.22 1.95
C ASN A 299 -2.79 -9.37 3.22
N MET A 300 -2.76 -8.04 3.11
CA MET A 300 -2.94 -7.15 4.26
C MET A 300 -4.34 -7.29 4.88
N LEU A 301 -5.37 -7.47 4.05
CA LEU A 301 -6.74 -7.74 4.50
C LEU A 301 -6.86 -9.14 5.12
N ILE A 302 -6.25 -10.16 4.53
CA ILE A 302 -6.17 -11.52 5.09
C ILE A 302 -5.64 -11.46 6.52
N MET A 303 -4.48 -10.88 6.73
CA MET A 303 -3.86 -10.76 8.06
C MET A 303 -4.76 -10.03 9.06
N SER A 304 -5.43 -8.96 8.64
CA SER A 304 -6.34 -8.19 9.50
C SER A 304 -7.59 -8.99 9.88
N LEU A 305 -8.22 -9.65 8.91
CA LEU A 305 -9.43 -10.46 9.12
C LEU A 305 -9.14 -11.69 9.97
N MET A 306 -8.06 -12.39 9.71
CA MET A 306 -7.66 -13.54 10.51
C MET A 306 -7.49 -13.18 11.99
N ARG A 307 -6.88 -12.02 12.30
CA ARG A 307 -6.79 -11.52 13.69
C ARG A 307 -8.17 -11.26 14.31
N LYS A 308 -9.10 -10.70 13.53
CA LYS A 308 -10.48 -10.44 13.98
C LYS A 308 -11.22 -11.74 14.25
N VAL A 309 -11.24 -12.66 13.30
CA VAL A 309 -11.95 -13.94 13.39
C VAL A 309 -11.36 -14.82 14.50
N ALA A 310 -10.03 -14.85 14.66
CA ALA A 310 -9.38 -15.62 15.72
C ALA A 310 -9.88 -15.22 17.12
N ARG A 311 -10.12 -13.92 17.35
CA ARG A 311 -10.67 -13.44 18.64
C ARG A 311 -12.07 -13.99 18.90
N ASN A 312 -12.91 -14.10 17.88
CA ASN A 312 -14.27 -14.62 18.00
C ASN A 312 -14.27 -16.12 18.36
N HIS A 313 -13.24 -16.87 17.90
CA HIS A 313 -13.06 -18.29 18.21
C HIS A 313 -12.27 -18.55 19.50
N GLY A 314 -11.96 -17.51 20.28
CA GLY A 314 -11.18 -17.65 21.51
C GLY A 314 -9.70 -17.96 21.27
N PHE A 315 -9.20 -17.63 20.10
CA PHE A 315 -7.78 -17.73 19.72
C PHE A 315 -7.07 -16.37 19.73
N ARG A 316 -5.75 -16.44 19.67
CA ARG A 316 -4.82 -15.39 19.24
C ARG A 316 -4.02 -15.88 18.07
N LEU A 317 -3.90 -15.01 17.07
CA LEU A 317 -3.13 -15.23 15.85
C LEU A 317 -1.74 -14.61 16.03
N LEU A 318 -0.69 -15.37 15.75
CA LEU A 318 0.67 -14.86 15.63
C LEU A 318 1.11 -14.96 14.18
N LEU A 319 1.65 -13.87 13.67
CA LEU A 319 2.15 -13.71 12.29
C LEU A 319 3.67 -13.54 12.24
N HIS A 320 4.36 -13.64 13.39
CA HIS A 320 5.81 -13.68 13.41
C HIS A 320 6.28 -14.98 12.79
N GLU A 321 7.32 -14.95 11.96
CA GLU A 321 7.80 -16.08 11.17
C GLU A 321 8.32 -17.22 12.07
N LYS A 322 8.90 -16.88 13.20
CA LYS A 322 9.45 -17.82 14.18
C LYS A 322 9.07 -17.40 15.61
N PRO A 323 7.76 -17.51 15.96
CA PRO A 323 7.29 -16.96 17.24
C PRO A 323 7.75 -17.72 18.46
N PHE A 324 8.22 -18.96 18.29
CA PHE A 324 8.67 -19.86 19.37
C PHE A 324 10.15 -20.24 19.30
N LYS A 325 10.91 -19.47 18.53
CA LYS A 325 12.35 -19.70 18.37
C LYS A 325 13.18 -18.75 19.20
#